data_ace03216cdbed96e9cb715bb2144b308
#
_entry.id   ace03216cdbed96e9cb715bb2144b308
#
_cell.length_a   1.000
_cell.length_b   1.000
_cell.length_c   1.000
_cell.angle_alpha   90.00
_cell.angle_beta   90.00
_cell.angle_gamma   90.00
#
_symmetry.space_group_name_H-M   'P 1'
#
loop_
_entity.id
_entity.type
_entity.pdbx_description
1 polymer ?
#
loop_
_entity_poly.entity_id
_entity_poly.type
_entity_poly.pdbx_seq_one_letter_code
_entity_poly.pdbx_strand_id
1 'polypeptide(L)'
;GFVAGTPVLTDGGLKAIEEIQPGNTVWAADPETGERGFKEVVQTFENETDELVHVSVAGEEVVTTPEHPFYVPQKGWTDAISLRAGDILVLANGEYVTVEKVQHEILESPVKVYNFEVEDYHTYYAGENSVLVHNKCKETGSYEIEFESGKNYVGKGNEDRMHTSEKRISTIYQDPVVKSTWTPASDIQTAFVDEYFKMAVRGINNSNTYNKIWSPGRRIFFKSLSMW
;
A
#
# COMPACT_ATOMS: atom_id res chain seq x y z
N GLY A 1 5.04 3.85 5.93
CA GLY A 1 4.46 3.65 7.27
C GLY A 1 4.98 4.64 8.30
N PHE A 2 4.37 4.66 9.46
CA PHE A 2 4.71 5.54 10.59
C PHE A 2 5.35 4.75 11.72
N VAL A 3 6.14 5.42 12.54
CA VAL A 3 6.70 4.83 13.78
C VAL A 3 5.60 4.54 14.80
N ALA A 4 5.87 3.63 15.75
CA ALA A 4 4.98 3.34 16.87
C ALA A 4 4.66 4.62 17.68
N GLY A 5 3.47 4.68 18.25
CA GLY A 5 2.97 5.83 19.00
C GLY A 5 2.39 6.94 18.12
N THR A 6 2.49 6.88 16.78
CA THR A 6 1.86 7.87 15.90
C THR A 6 0.34 7.83 16.07
N PRO A 7 -0.32 8.93 16.50
CA PRO A 7 -1.76 8.94 16.68
C PRO A 7 -2.51 8.85 15.35
N VAL A 8 -3.62 8.12 15.34
CA VAL A 8 -4.55 8.00 14.22
C VAL A 8 -5.94 8.40 14.70
N LEU A 9 -6.66 9.21 13.93
CA LEU A 9 -8.00 9.65 14.27
C LEU A 9 -9.03 8.54 13.97
N THR A 10 -9.60 7.98 15.03
CA THR A 10 -10.63 6.93 14.98
C THR A 10 -11.98 7.48 15.44
N ASP A 11 -13.04 6.67 15.35
CA ASP A 11 -14.36 6.98 15.91
C ASP A 11 -14.38 7.08 17.44
N GLY A 12 -13.38 6.51 18.11
CA GLY A 12 -13.16 6.61 19.56
C GLY A 12 -12.13 7.68 19.97
N GLY A 13 -11.69 8.55 19.06
CA GLY A 13 -10.63 9.52 19.26
C GLY A 13 -9.27 9.04 18.75
N LEU A 14 -8.18 9.64 19.22
CA LEU A 14 -6.82 9.27 18.78
C LEU A 14 -6.42 7.91 19.37
N LYS A 15 -5.87 7.06 18.52
CA LYS A 15 -5.34 5.74 18.87
C LYS A 15 -3.96 5.56 18.26
N ALA A 16 -3.02 4.94 18.98
CA ALA A 16 -1.69 4.68 18.45
C ALA A 16 -1.75 3.73 17.24
N ILE A 17 -0.96 3.99 16.22
CA ILE A 17 -1.03 3.28 14.95
C ILE A 17 -0.76 1.77 15.07
N GLU A 18 0.12 1.37 15.98
CA GLU A 18 0.41 -0.06 16.26
C GLU A 18 -0.77 -0.79 16.93
N GLU A 19 -1.72 -0.07 17.48
CA GLU A 19 -2.93 -0.63 18.11
C GLU A 19 -4.11 -0.72 17.14
N ILE A 20 -3.99 -0.15 15.94
CA ILE A 20 -5.03 -0.23 14.91
C ILE A 20 -5.15 -1.68 14.42
N GLN A 21 -6.38 -2.18 14.34
CA GLN A 21 -6.71 -3.53 13.90
C GLN A 21 -7.72 -3.52 12.75
N PRO A 22 -7.75 -4.55 11.90
CA PRO A 22 -8.85 -4.73 10.95
C PRO A 22 -10.21 -4.68 11.65
N GLY A 23 -11.16 -3.98 11.06
CA GLY A 23 -12.48 -3.71 11.66
C GLY A 23 -12.55 -2.46 12.53
N ASN A 24 -11.42 -1.82 12.86
CA ASN A 24 -11.46 -0.49 13.46
C ASN A 24 -11.96 0.54 12.44
N THR A 25 -12.55 1.62 12.92
CA THR A 25 -13.09 2.68 12.09
C THR A 25 -12.28 3.96 12.26
N VAL A 26 -11.75 4.48 11.16
CA VAL A 26 -10.92 5.68 11.12
C VAL A 26 -11.56 6.79 10.31
N TRP A 27 -11.27 8.04 10.66
CA TRP A 27 -11.70 9.21 9.88
C TRP A 27 -10.86 9.27 8.60
N ALA A 28 -11.53 9.38 7.45
CA ALA A 28 -10.92 9.35 6.13
C ALA A 28 -11.54 10.42 5.22
N ALA A 29 -10.85 10.76 4.15
CA ALA A 29 -11.34 11.70 3.14
C ALA A 29 -10.98 11.23 1.74
N ASP A 30 -11.86 11.51 0.79
CA ASP A 30 -11.55 11.49 -0.63
C ASP A 30 -11.17 12.91 -1.09
N PRO A 31 -9.90 13.19 -1.36
CA PRO A 31 -9.46 14.52 -1.75
C PRO A 31 -9.97 14.96 -3.13
N GLU A 32 -10.41 14.03 -3.98
CA GLU A 32 -10.94 14.32 -5.31
C GLU A 32 -12.39 14.83 -5.22
N THR A 33 -13.20 14.22 -4.38
CA THR A 33 -14.61 14.59 -4.21
C THR A 33 -14.85 15.54 -3.03
N GLY A 34 -13.93 15.60 -2.08
CA GLY A 34 -14.06 16.32 -0.82
C GLY A 34 -14.94 15.61 0.20
N GLU A 35 -15.42 14.39 -0.09
CA GLU A 35 -16.18 13.58 0.85
C GLU A 35 -15.30 13.15 2.03
N ARG A 36 -15.89 13.18 3.22
CA ARG A 36 -15.24 12.76 4.47
C ARG A 36 -16.17 11.85 5.26
N GLY A 37 -15.61 10.87 5.94
CA GLY A 37 -16.40 9.96 6.77
C GLY A 37 -15.55 8.93 7.48
N PHE A 38 -16.17 8.22 8.38
CA PHE A 38 -15.58 7.05 9.00
C PHE A 38 -15.58 5.87 8.02
N LYS A 39 -14.42 5.23 7.90
CA LYS A 39 -14.20 4.07 7.02
C LYS A 39 -13.50 2.96 7.79
N GLU A 40 -13.79 1.73 7.41
CA GLU A 40 -13.24 0.56 8.07
C GLU A 40 -11.78 0.30 7.66
N VAL A 41 -10.98 -0.12 8.61
CA VAL A 41 -9.64 -0.65 8.37
C VAL A 41 -9.77 -2.08 7.88
N VAL A 42 -9.29 -2.33 6.66
CA VAL A 42 -9.39 -3.64 5.99
C VAL A 42 -8.23 -4.55 6.38
N GLN A 43 -7.03 -3.98 6.45
CA GLN A 43 -5.80 -4.72 6.70
C GLN A 43 -4.75 -3.84 7.37
N THR A 44 -3.89 -4.46 8.19
CA THR A 44 -2.74 -3.78 8.82
C THR A 44 -1.42 -4.35 8.30
N PHE A 45 -0.40 -3.51 8.28
CA PHE A 45 0.95 -3.84 7.80
C PHE A 45 1.99 -3.41 8.84
N GLU A 46 2.94 -4.31 9.13
CA GLU A 46 4.13 -4.04 9.91
C GLU A 46 5.35 -4.29 9.01
N ASN A 47 6.24 -3.32 8.93
CA ASN A 47 7.47 -3.40 8.15
C ASN A 47 8.64 -2.85 8.98
N GLU A 48 9.85 -3.01 8.49
CA GLU A 48 11.06 -2.41 9.05
C GLU A 48 11.66 -1.43 8.04
N THR A 49 12.26 -0.37 8.55
CA THR A 49 12.99 0.63 7.75
C THR A 49 14.21 1.13 8.50
N ASP A 50 15.27 1.43 7.76
CA ASP A 50 16.48 2.10 8.24
C ASP A 50 16.51 3.58 7.85
N GLU A 51 15.44 4.09 7.23
CA GLU A 51 15.29 5.49 6.85
C GLU A 51 13.98 6.07 7.37
N LEU A 52 14.07 7.26 7.99
CA LEU A 52 12.92 8.01 8.47
C LEU A 52 12.92 9.45 7.94
N VAL A 53 11.74 10.01 7.83
CA VAL A 53 11.53 11.42 7.54
C VAL A 53 10.70 12.02 8.67
N HIS A 54 11.21 13.10 9.25
CA HIS A 54 10.59 13.88 10.31
C HIS A 54 9.94 15.09 9.69
N VAL A 55 8.62 15.17 9.78
CA VAL A 55 7.81 16.29 9.26
C VAL A 55 7.28 17.10 10.42
N SER A 56 7.78 18.33 10.59
CA SER A 56 7.35 19.23 11.65
C SER A 56 6.18 20.09 11.18
N VAL A 57 5.06 19.99 11.89
CA VAL A 57 3.82 20.73 11.62
C VAL A 57 3.15 21.11 12.92
N ALA A 58 2.74 22.39 13.06
CA ALA A 58 1.98 22.88 14.21
C ALA A 58 2.56 22.46 15.58
N GLY A 59 3.88 22.49 15.72
CA GLY A 59 4.59 22.16 16.94
C GLY A 59 4.72 20.68 17.27
N GLU A 60 4.25 19.78 16.40
CA GLU A 60 4.50 18.33 16.49
C GLU A 60 5.46 17.85 15.41
N GLU A 61 6.01 16.69 15.62
CA GLU A 61 6.82 15.97 14.64
C GLU A 61 6.15 14.66 14.27
N VAL A 62 5.77 14.54 13.01
CA VAL A 62 5.22 13.30 12.43
C VAL A 62 6.37 12.55 11.78
N VAL A 63 6.63 11.32 12.23
CA VAL A 63 7.79 10.51 11.78
C VAL A 63 7.31 9.34 10.94
N THR A 64 7.84 9.24 9.72
CA THR A 64 7.36 8.28 8.72
C THR A 64 8.48 7.79 7.80
N THR A 65 8.17 6.79 6.97
CA THR A 65 9.07 6.35 5.88
C THR A 65 9.14 7.40 4.76
N PRO A 66 10.26 7.46 4.01
CA PRO A 66 10.47 8.46 2.96
C PRO A 66 9.36 8.54 1.90
N GLU A 67 8.81 7.39 1.49
CA GLU A 67 7.82 7.29 0.41
C GLU A 67 6.36 7.38 0.89
N HIS A 68 6.14 7.74 2.16
CA HIS A 68 4.76 7.85 2.67
C HIS A 68 4.09 9.12 2.15
N PRO A 69 2.93 9.04 1.45
CA PRO A 69 2.35 10.20 0.80
C PRO A 69 1.52 11.06 1.75
N PHE A 70 1.75 12.36 1.72
CA PHE A 70 0.94 13.42 2.33
C PHE A 70 0.16 14.17 1.25
N TYR A 71 -1.04 14.59 1.56
CA TYR A 71 -1.81 15.40 0.62
C TYR A 71 -1.46 16.88 0.71
N VAL A 72 -0.92 17.40 -0.39
CA VAL A 72 -0.59 18.82 -0.57
C VAL A 72 -1.55 19.38 -1.61
N PRO A 73 -2.55 20.23 -1.25
CA PRO A 73 -3.63 20.65 -2.16
C PRO A 73 -3.14 21.21 -3.51
N GLN A 74 -1.99 21.86 -3.54
CA GLN A 74 -1.43 22.48 -4.76
C GLN A 74 -0.58 21.52 -5.59
N LYS A 75 -0.14 20.38 -5.02
CA LYS A 75 0.78 19.45 -5.66
C LYS A 75 0.18 18.04 -5.81
N GLY A 76 -0.90 17.72 -5.06
CA GLY A 76 -1.42 16.38 -4.91
C GLY A 76 -0.62 15.52 -3.91
N TRP A 77 -0.67 14.21 -4.06
CA TRP A 77 0.04 13.27 -3.22
C TRP A 77 1.55 13.46 -3.36
N THR A 78 2.20 13.80 -2.25
CA THR A 78 3.62 14.13 -2.17
C THR A 78 4.28 13.24 -1.13
N ASP A 79 5.30 12.49 -1.53
CA ASP A 79 6.06 11.63 -0.63
C ASP A 79 6.75 12.49 0.47
N ALA A 80 6.82 11.97 1.69
CA ALA A 80 7.38 12.68 2.84
C ALA A 80 8.76 13.30 2.56
N ILE A 81 9.64 12.53 1.90
CA ILE A 81 11.00 13.00 1.55
C ILE A 81 10.98 14.17 0.55
N SER A 82 9.91 14.33 -0.20
CA SER A 82 9.75 15.40 -1.22
C SER A 82 9.04 16.63 -0.66
N LEU A 83 8.51 16.58 0.54
CA LEU A 83 7.94 17.74 1.22
C LEU A 83 9.03 18.81 1.48
N ARG A 84 8.60 20.06 1.50
CA ARG A 84 9.46 21.21 1.80
C ARG A 84 8.80 22.11 2.84
N ALA A 85 9.60 22.81 3.62
CA ALA A 85 9.10 23.89 4.46
C ALA A 85 8.29 24.87 3.62
N GLY A 86 7.10 25.25 4.08
CA GLY A 86 6.14 26.07 3.37
C GLY A 86 5.07 25.29 2.60
N ASP A 87 5.21 23.99 2.39
CA ASP A 87 4.15 23.17 1.84
C ASP A 87 2.94 23.17 2.77
N ILE A 88 1.75 23.10 2.18
CA ILE A 88 0.48 23.12 2.92
C ILE A 88 -0.08 21.70 3.00
N LEU A 89 -0.44 21.25 4.21
CA LEU A 89 -1.13 20.00 4.47
C LEU A 89 -2.57 20.26 4.92
N VAL A 90 -3.40 19.24 4.82
CA VAL A 90 -4.83 19.30 5.19
C VAL A 90 -5.06 18.58 6.51
N LEU A 91 -5.78 19.22 7.41
CA LEU A 91 -6.20 18.68 8.71
C LEU A 91 -7.59 18.02 8.62
N ALA A 92 -7.88 17.18 9.60
CA ALA A 92 -9.19 16.48 9.70
C ALA A 92 -10.39 17.41 9.78
N ASN A 93 -10.24 18.62 10.34
CA ASN A 93 -11.28 19.65 10.39
C ASN A 93 -11.44 20.44 9.08
N GLY A 94 -10.65 20.12 8.04
CA GLY A 94 -10.62 20.81 6.75
C GLY A 94 -9.76 22.08 6.72
N GLU A 95 -9.14 22.45 7.83
CA GLU A 95 -8.18 23.56 7.88
C GLU A 95 -6.84 23.13 7.29
N TYR A 96 -5.98 24.13 7.05
CA TYR A 96 -4.65 23.91 6.50
C TYR A 96 -3.57 24.17 7.56
N VAL A 97 -2.46 23.45 7.42
CA VAL A 97 -1.27 23.65 8.25
C VAL A 97 -0.03 23.71 7.35
N THR A 98 0.93 24.54 7.72
CA THR A 98 2.17 24.70 6.96
C THR A 98 3.24 23.77 7.51
N VAL A 99 3.95 23.07 6.64
CA VAL A 99 5.16 22.31 6.99
C VAL A 99 6.24 23.30 7.41
N GLU A 100 6.75 23.14 8.62
CA GLU A 100 7.78 24.00 9.20
C GLU A 100 9.19 23.52 8.84
N LYS A 101 9.40 22.19 8.91
CA LYS A 101 10.69 21.55 8.68
C LYS A 101 10.49 20.12 8.18
N VAL A 102 11.39 19.67 7.34
CA VAL A 102 11.51 18.27 6.91
C VAL A 102 12.95 17.83 7.11
N GLN A 103 13.16 16.72 7.81
CA GLN A 103 14.47 16.17 8.09
C GLN A 103 14.52 14.68 7.74
N HIS A 104 15.46 14.28 6.92
CA HIS A 104 15.75 12.89 6.60
C HIS A 104 16.76 12.32 7.61
N GLU A 105 16.49 11.15 8.15
CA GLU A 105 17.33 10.43 9.09
C GLU A 105 17.65 9.03 8.56
N ILE A 106 18.92 8.66 8.57
CA ILE A 106 19.38 7.31 8.29
C ILE A 106 19.77 6.67 9.63
N LEU A 107 19.15 5.53 9.93
CA LEU A 107 19.31 4.84 11.21
C LEU A 107 20.45 3.82 11.15
N GLU A 108 21.12 3.61 12.26
CA GLU A 108 22.12 2.55 12.39
C GLU A 108 21.51 1.13 12.44
N SER A 109 20.25 1.04 12.87
CA SER A 109 19.50 -0.21 12.95
C SER A 109 18.06 0.01 12.51
N PRO A 110 17.43 -0.93 11.78
CA PRO A 110 16.04 -0.80 11.38
C PRO A 110 15.07 -0.69 12.55
N VAL A 111 14.02 0.08 12.35
CA VAL A 111 12.91 0.21 13.29
C VAL A 111 11.61 -0.25 12.65
N LYS A 112 10.67 -0.70 13.47
CA LYS A 112 9.33 -1.07 13.02
C LYS A 112 8.53 0.17 12.64
N VAL A 113 7.81 0.04 11.53
CA VAL A 113 6.85 1.03 11.06
C VAL A 113 5.54 0.35 10.70
N TYR A 114 4.46 1.09 10.90
CA TYR A 114 3.10 0.59 10.81
C TYR A 114 2.33 1.33 9.73
N ASN A 115 1.46 0.62 9.05
CA ASN A 115 0.50 1.16 8.10
C ASN A 115 -0.75 0.28 8.10
N PHE A 116 -1.83 0.76 7.50
CA PHE A 116 -3.06 -0.01 7.36
C PHE A 116 -3.82 0.45 6.12
N GLU A 117 -4.67 -0.41 5.60
CA GLU A 117 -5.55 -0.13 4.46
C GLU A 117 -6.93 0.29 4.95
N VAL A 118 -7.44 1.36 4.36
CA VAL A 118 -8.77 1.92 4.64
C VAL A 118 -9.67 1.69 3.43
N GLU A 119 -10.86 1.20 3.67
CA GLU A 119 -11.89 0.98 2.66
C GLU A 119 -12.23 2.27 1.89
N ASP A 120 -12.54 2.14 0.61
CA ASP A 120 -12.97 3.18 -0.33
C ASP A 120 -11.96 4.30 -0.58
N TYR A 121 -11.60 5.06 0.44
CA TYR A 121 -10.82 6.30 0.26
C TYR A 121 -9.30 6.08 0.28
N HIS A 122 -8.83 4.98 0.86
CA HIS A 122 -7.40 4.67 1.01
C HIS A 122 -6.61 5.80 1.70
N THR A 123 -7.25 6.57 2.56
CA THR A 123 -6.68 7.68 3.31
C THR A 123 -7.01 7.58 4.78
N TYR A 124 -6.25 8.27 5.60
CA TYR A 124 -6.53 8.47 7.02
C TYR A 124 -5.81 9.73 7.52
N TYR A 125 -5.99 10.04 8.79
CA TYR A 125 -5.37 11.20 9.42
C TYR A 125 -4.40 10.74 10.49
N ALA A 126 -3.14 11.18 10.37
CA ALA A 126 -2.03 10.81 11.25
C ALA A 126 -1.48 12.03 12.00
N GLY A 127 -0.92 11.78 13.19
CA GLY A 127 -0.39 12.80 14.09
C GLY A 127 -1.45 13.39 15.01
N GLU A 128 -1.02 14.09 16.04
CA GLU A 128 -1.92 14.77 16.99
C GLU A 128 -2.77 15.84 16.31
N ASN A 129 -2.21 16.53 15.32
CA ASN A 129 -2.93 17.51 14.50
C ASN A 129 -3.75 16.88 13.38
N SER A 130 -3.72 15.56 13.23
CA SER A 130 -4.53 14.81 12.26
C SER A 130 -4.36 15.32 10.82
N VAL A 131 -3.17 15.14 10.25
CA VAL A 131 -2.87 15.48 8.85
C VAL A 131 -3.28 14.36 7.90
N LEU A 132 -3.82 14.74 6.73
CA LEU A 132 -4.29 13.79 5.73
C LEU A 132 -3.11 13.09 5.04
N VAL A 133 -3.11 11.77 5.12
CA VAL A 133 -2.12 10.90 4.50
C VAL A 133 -2.81 9.79 3.70
N HIS A 134 -2.08 9.22 2.76
CA HIS A 134 -2.56 8.08 1.96
C HIS A 134 -1.95 6.79 2.50
N ASN A 135 -2.78 5.76 2.67
CA ASN A 135 -2.23 4.43 2.76
C ASN A 135 -1.81 3.99 1.35
N LYS A 136 -0.67 4.42 0.88
CA LYS A 136 -0.10 3.82 -0.32
C LYS A 136 0.12 2.33 0.01
N CYS A 137 -0.91 1.50 -0.22
CA CYS A 137 -0.62 0.13 -0.61
C CYS A 137 0.38 0.26 -1.74
N LYS A 138 1.57 -0.34 -1.61
CA LYS A 138 2.44 -0.52 -2.78
C LYS A 138 1.52 -0.97 -3.88
N GLU A 139 1.50 -0.24 -5.00
CA GLU A 139 0.65 -0.59 -6.14
C GLU A 139 0.62 -2.11 -6.22
N THR A 140 -0.56 -2.67 -6.03
CA THR A 140 -0.75 -4.11 -6.10
C THR A 140 -1.42 -4.45 -7.41
N GLY A 141 -1.18 -5.64 -7.87
CA GLY A 141 -1.74 -6.07 -9.14
C GLY A 141 -1.48 -7.55 -9.34
N SER A 142 -1.79 -8.01 -10.50
CA SER A 142 -1.43 -9.34 -10.98
C SER A 142 -0.53 -9.22 -12.21
N TYR A 143 0.36 -10.17 -12.39
CA TYR A 143 1.29 -10.17 -13.52
C TYR A 143 1.40 -11.53 -14.17
N GLU A 144 1.74 -11.52 -15.44
CA GLU A 144 2.04 -12.70 -16.24
C GLU A 144 3.41 -12.53 -16.90
N ILE A 145 4.22 -13.57 -16.82
CA ILE A 145 5.56 -13.64 -17.41
C ILE A 145 5.56 -14.79 -18.42
N GLU A 146 5.97 -14.51 -19.64
CA GLU A 146 6.11 -15.48 -20.74
C GLU A 146 7.61 -15.78 -20.97
N PHE A 147 7.93 -17.03 -21.17
CA PHE A 147 9.31 -17.53 -21.35
C PHE A 147 9.53 -18.11 -22.74
N GLU A 148 10.81 -18.23 -23.15
CA GLU A 148 11.18 -18.77 -24.48
C GLU A 148 10.68 -20.18 -24.74
N SER A 149 10.55 -21.00 -23.71
CA SER A 149 9.97 -22.35 -23.82
C SER A 149 8.47 -22.37 -24.16
N GLY A 150 7.80 -21.21 -24.22
CA GLY A 150 6.36 -21.06 -24.33
C GLY A 150 5.60 -21.25 -23.03
N LYS A 151 6.30 -21.49 -21.92
CA LYS A 151 5.68 -21.54 -20.59
C LYS A 151 5.41 -20.14 -20.05
N ASN A 152 4.51 -20.06 -19.08
CA ASN A 152 4.23 -18.84 -18.36
C ASN A 152 4.37 -19.00 -16.85
N TYR A 153 4.37 -17.87 -16.16
CA TYR A 153 4.21 -17.76 -14.73
C TYR A 153 3.30 -16.59 -14.42
N VAL A 154 2.30 -16.83 -13.58
CA VAL A 154 1.37 -15.80 -13.09
C VAL A 154 1.65 -15.55 -11.62
N GLY A 155 1.66 -14.30 -11.20
CA GLY A 155 1.86 -13.91 -9.81
C GLY A 155 1.08 -12.66 -9.43
N LYS A 156 1.12 -12.33 -8.15
CA LYS A 156 0.50 -11.15 -7.55
C LYS A 156 1.54 -10.28 -6.87
N GLY A 157 1.34 -8.99 -6.94
CA GLY A 157 2.16 -7.97 -6.29
C GLY A 157 2.33 -6.74 -7.15
N ASN A 158 3.24 -5.87 -6.75
CA ASN A 158 3.65 -4.72 -7.54
C ASN A 158 4.60 -5.11 -8.69
N GLU A 159 4.94 -4.14 -9.51
CA GLU A 159 5.81 -4.34 -10.66
C GLU A 159 7.23 -4.80 -10.28
N ASP A 160 7.77 -4.30 -9.16
CA ASP A 160 9.08 -4.76 -8.62
C ASP A 160 9.08 -6.24 -8.28
N ARG A 161 7.94 -6.74 -7.73
CA ARG A 161 7.77 -8.15 -7.44
C ARG A 161 7.68 -8.99 -8.72
N MET A 162 7.10 -8.46 -9.79
CA MET A 162 7.12 -9.08 -11.12
C MET A 162 8.57 -9.25 -11.59
N HIS A 163 9.37 -8.19 -11.56
CA HIS A 163 10.79 -8.24 -11.96
C HIS A 163 11.62 -9.19 -11.08
N THR A 164 11.30 -9.28 -9.79
CA THR A 164 11.93 -10.27 -8.91
C THR A 164 11.58 -11.69 -9.32
N SER A 165 10.32 -11.93 -9.71
CA SER A 165 9.85 -13.24 -10.18
C SER A 165 10.45 -13.61 -11.54
N GLU A 166 10.60 -12.66 -12.45
CA GLU A 166 11.32 -12.85 -13.74
C GLU A 166 12.70 -13.44 -13.50
N LYS A 167 13.51 -12.77 -12.70
CA LYS A 167 14.87 -13.19 -12.38
C LYS A 167 14.90 -14.57 -11.71
N ARG A 168 14.02 -14.76 -10.72
CA ARG A 168 13.94 -16.01 -9.94
C ARG A 168 13.57 -17.19 -10.82
N ILE A 169 12.50 -17.10 -11.60
CA ILE A 169 12.00 -18.19 -12.44
C ILE A 169 12.95 -18.48 -13.58
N SER A 170 13.42 -17.45 -14.28
CA SER A 170 14.40 -17.61 -15.36
C SER A 170 15.68 -18.29 -14.88
N THR A 171 16.19 -17.94 -13.69
CA THR A 171 17.39 -18.57 -13.12
C THR A 171 17.14 -20.03 -12.73
N ILE A 172 16.01 -20.33 -12.05
CA ILE A 172 15.71 -21.69 -11.59
C ILE A 172 15.55 -22.68 -12.76
N TYR A 173 14.86 -22.23 -13.81
CA TYR A 173 14.51 -23.11 -14.94
C TYR A 173 15.40 -22.91 -16.17
N GLN A 174 16.37 -21.98 -16.11
CA GLN A 174 17.24 -21.60 -17.22
C GLN A 174 16.45 -21.28 -18.49
N ASP A 175 15.33 -20.56 -18.31
CA ASP A 175 14.39 -20.21 -19.36
C ASP A 175 14.26 -18.69 -19.44
N PRO A 176 14.78 -18.05 -20.52
CA PRO A 176 14.76 -16.60 -20.64
C PRO A 176 13.35 -16.03 -20.73
N VAL A 177 13.16 -14.85 -20.15
CA VAL A 177 11.92 -14.09 -20.23
C VAL A 177 11.78 -13.46 -21.62
N VAL A 178 10.62 -13.64 -22.24
CA VAL A 178 10.28 -13.03 -23.53
C VAL A 178 9.43 -11.78 -23.32
N LYS A 179 8.46 -11.86 -22.42
CA LYS A 179 7.51 -10.77 -22.15
C LYS A 179 6.97 -10.84 -20.73
N SER A 180 6.74 -9.68 -20.15
CA SER A 180 6.05 -9.55 -18.88
C SER A 180 4.97 -8.48 -18.98
N THR A 181 3.84 -8.74 -18.34
CA THR A 181 2.71 -7.80 -18.29
C THR A 181 2.23 -7.70 -16.85
N TRP A 182 2.22 -6.50 -16.32
CA TRP A 182 1.64 -6.19 -15.02
C TRP A 182 0.31 -5.47 -15.20
N THR A 183 -0.69 -5.84 -14.42
CA THR A 183 -2.03 -5.24 -14.41
C THR A 183 -2.32 -4.73 -13.01
N PRO A 184 -2.53 -3.42 -12.83
CA PRO A 184 -2.86 -2.86 -11.52
C PRO A 184 -4.21 -3.40 -11.03
N ALA A 185 -4.36 -3.51 -9.71
CA ALA A 185 -5.60 -3.83 -9.04
C ALA A 185 -5.91 -2.78 -7.98
N SER A 186 -7.20 -2.54 -7.73
CA SER A 186 -7.67 -1.55 -6.75
C SER A 186 -7.26 -1.89 -5.32
N ASP A 187 -7.13 -3.19 -5.03
CA ASP A 187 -6.82 -3.71 -3.71
C ASP A 187 -6.22 -5.13 -3.79
N ILE A 188 -5.79 -5.64 -2.64
CA ILE A 188 -5.14 -6.95 -2.55
C ILE A 188 -6.09 -8.11 -2.92
N GLN A 189 -7.38 -8.01 -2.58
CA GLN A 189 -8.33 -9.07 -2.88
C GLN A 189 -8.59 -9.14 -4.39
N THR A 190 -8.80 -7.99 -5.02
CA THR A 190 -8.90 -7.87 -6.49
C THR A 190 -7.66 -8.43 -7.17
N ALA A 191 -6.45 -8.08 -6.69
CA ALA A 191 -5.21 -8.61 -7.23
C ALA A 191 -5.12 -10.15 -7.14
N PHE A 192 -5.60 -10.75 -6.05
CA PHE A 192 -5.66 -12.21 -5.93
C PHE A 192 -6.69 -12.84 -6.87
N VAL A 193 -7.84 -12.21 -7.04
CA VAL A 193 -8.87 -12.70 -7.97
C VAL A 193 -8.39 -12.63 -9.42
N ASP A 194 -7.75 -11.53 -9.80
CA ASP A 194 -7.14 -11.36 -11.13
C ASP A 194 -6.03 -12.39 -11.39
N GLU A 195 -5.17 -12.62 -10.40
CA GLU A 195 -4.17 -13.69 -10.45
C GLU A 195 -4.81 -15.05 -10.69
N TYR A 196 -5.90 -15.35 -9.96
CA TYR A 196 -6.64 -16.60 -10.16
C TYR A 196 -7.20 -16.73 -11.57
N PHE A 197 -7.82 -15.68 -12.13
CA PHE A 197 -8.36 -15.73 -13.49
C PHE A 197 -7.26 -15.90 -14.54
N LYS A 198 -6.14 -15.22 -14.40
CA LYS A 198 -4.97 -15.43 -15.28
C LYS A 198 -4.45 -16.87 -15.20
N MET A 199 -4.37 -17.44 -13.98
CA MET A 199 -4.01 -18.85 -13.81
C MET A 199 -5.06 -19.81 -14.40
N ALA A 200 -6.35 -19.51 -14.29
CA ALA A 200 -7.43 -20.36 -14.79
C ALA A 200 -7.36 -20.53 -16.31
N VAL A 201 -6.92 -19.52 -17.04
CA VAL A 201 -6.71 -19.59 -18.50
C VAL A 201 -5.56 -20.53 -18.86
N ARG A 202 -4.49 -20.54 -18.06
CA ARG A 202 -3.24 -21.28 -18.34
C ARG A 202 -3.18 -22.65 -17.65
N GLY A 203 -3.99 -22.83 -16.61
CA GLY A 203 -3.92 -23.99 -15.72
C GLY A 203 -2.78 -23.88 -14.70
N ILE A 204 -2.60 -24.94 -13.92
CA ILE A 204 -1.48 -25.10 -12.99
C ILE A 204 -0.89 -26.50 -13.13
N ASN A 205 0.36 -26.65 -12.71
CA ASN A 205 1.07 -27.94 -12.64
C ASN A 205 0.98 -28.75 -13.93
N ASN A 206 1.10 -28.09 -15.08
CA ASN A 206 1.12 -28.68 -16.41
C ASN A 206 2.35 -28.22 -17.20
N SER A 207 2.50 -28.71 -18.44
CA SER A 207 3.67 -28.41 -19.28
C SER A 207 3.75 -26.95 -19.74
N ASN A 208 2.69 -26.18 -19.60
CA ASN A 208 2.57 -24.82 -20.15
C ASN A 208 2.80 -23.73 -19.11
N THR A 209 3.03 -24.07 -17.83
CA THR A 209 3.18 -23.10 -16.77
C THR A 209 4.17 -23.54 -15.68
N TYR A 210 4.78 -22.56 -15.03
CA TYR A 210 5.59 -22.74 -13.82
C TYR A 210 4.78 -22.61 -12.52
N ASN A 211 3.49 -22.27 -12.59
CA ASN A 211 2.62 -22.26 -11.42
C ASN A 211 2.27 -23.68 -10.98
N LYS A 212 2.49 -23.97 -9.70
CA LYS A 212 2.26 -25.30 -9.11
C LYS A 212 1.03 -25.36 -8.21
N ILE A 213 0.60 -24.22 -7.68
CA ILE A 213 -0.54 -24.09 -6.76
C ILE A 213 -1.46 -22.97 -7.23
N TRP A 214 -2.74 -23.10 -6.93
CA TRP A 214 -3.72 -22.07 -7.22
C TRP A 214 -3.52 -20.82 -6.34
N SER A 215 -3.82 -19.65 -6.92
CA SER A 215 -3.95 -18.41 -6.16
C SER A 215 -4.99 -18.53 -5.04
N PRO A 216 -4.76 -17.90 -3.88
CA PRO A 216 -5.79 -17.69 -2.86
C PRO A 216 -7.06 -17.01 -3.40
N GLY A 217 -6.95 -16.25 -4.50
CA GLY A 217 -8.05 -15.61 -5.20
C GLY A 217 -9.16 -16.57 -5.63
N ARG A 218 -8.82 -17.84 -5.89
CA ARG A 218 -9.81 -18.88 -6.13
C ARG A 218 -10.82 -18.97 -5.00
N ARG A 219 -10.36 -19.01 -3.76
CA ARG A 219 -11.23 -19.12 -2.57
C ARG A 219 -12.05 -17.84 -2.37
N ILE A 220 -11.41 -16.67 -2.57
CA ILE A 220 -12.04 -15.37 -2.45
C ILE A 220 -13.20 -15.26 -3.45
N PHE A 221 -12.96 -15.59 -4.72
CA PHE A 221 -13.96 -15.55 -5.77
C PHE A 221 -15.16 -16.45 -5.48
N PHE A 222 -14.94 -17.73 -5.15
CA PHE A 222 -16.05 -18.65 -4.87
C PHE A 222 -16.82 -18.30 -3.62
N LYS A 223 -16.16 -17.73 -2.59
CA LYS A 223 -16.83 -17.21 -1.40
C LYS A 223 -17.77 -16.06 -1.75
N SER A 224 -17.39 -15.14 -2.62
CA SER A 224 -18.25 -14.04 -3.06
C SER A 224 -19.50 -14.51 -3.79
N LEU A 225 -19.41 -15.60 -4.57
CA LEU A 225 -20.57 -16.19 -5.27
C LEU A 225 -21.54 -16.92 -4.34
N SER A 226 -21.10 -17.39 -3.16
CA SER A 226 -21.94 -18.10 -2.20
C SER A 226 -22.71 -17.19 -1.24
N MET A 227 -22.58 -15.88 -1.39
CA MET A 227 -23.27 -14.86 -0.58
C MET A 227 -24.52 -14.28 -1.27
N TRP A 228 -24.97 -14.90 -2.39
CA TRP A 228 -26.20 -14.57 -3.13
C TRP A 228 -27.22 -15.69 -3.08
#